data_ff52f466a3ea5feec4b81d2ae1d9c0f5
#
_entry.id   ff52f466a3ea5feec4b81d2ae1d9c0f5
#
_cell.length_a   1.000
_cell.length_b   1.000
_cell.length_c   1.000
_cell.angle_alpha   90.00
_cell.angle_beta   90.00
_cell.angle_gamma   90.00
#
_symmetry.space_group_name_H-M   'P 1'
#
loop_
_entity.id
_entity.type
_entity.pdbx_description
1 polymer ?
#
loop_
_entity_poly.entity_id
_entity_poly.type
_entity_poly.pdbx_seq_one_letter_code
_entity_poly.pdbx_strand_id
1 'polypeptide(L)'
;MRNRSENKVEIVFIRHGLTLANKEHRYLGKTDESLSPEGIEALRQEKAEKIYPEIDYLFASPMKRCIETADILYPGKDPILVPQWKEMDFGLFEGKNYQELNGDKQYQAWIDSGGTLTFPQGESRACFLQRCSQGMYESVDRYREFFTGGVKIGCVVHGGTIMALLSIFYGGEYFDYQVKNGRGYCCMLSLQNGRIYFTELRKL
;
A
#
# COMPACT_ATOMS: atom_id res chain seq x y z
N MET A 1 -31.40 17.67 -9.72
CA MET A 1 -30.55 17.19 -8.61
C MET A 1 -29.99 15.84 -9.02
N ARG A 2 -28.74 15.77 -9.51
CA ARG A 2 -28.07 14.47 -9.83
C ARG A 2 -27.77 13.76 -8.52
N ASN A 3 -28.18 12.52 -8.42
CA ASN A 3 -28.07 11.68 -7.23
C ASN A 3 -26.60 11.60 -6.77
N ARG A 4 -26.32 11.95 -5.50
CA ARG A 4 -24.99 11.92 -4.87
C ARG A 4 -24.35 10.51 -4.77
N SER A 5 -25.07 9.46 -5.21
CA SER A 5 -24.59 8.07 -5.18
C SER A 5 -23.80 7.64 -6.43
N GLU A 6 -23.76 8.47 -7.50
CA GLU A 6 -23.24 8.06 -8.81
C GLU A 6 -21.71 8.23 -8.99
N ASN A 7 -20.98 8.77 -8.02
CA ASN A 7 -19.53 9.07 -8.17
C ASN A 7 -18.63 8.34 -7.16
N LYS A 8 -19.06 7.22 -6.58
CA LYS A 8 -18.21 6.43 -5.70
C LYS A 8 -17.49 5.33 -6.49
N VAL A 9 -16.18 5.22 -6.31
CA VAL A 9 -15.31 4.21 -6.90
C VAL A 9 -14.87 3.26 -5.79
N GLU A 10 -14.96 1.97 -5.99
CA GLU A 10 -14.43 1.00 -5.04
C GLU A 10 -12.91 0.85 -5.24
N ILE A 11 -12.14 1.12 -4.20
CA ILE A 11 -10.69 0.91 -4.18
C ILE A 11 -10.37 -0.34 -3.36
N VAL A 12 -9.55 -1.21 -3.92
CA VAL A 12 -9.06 -2.44 -3.29
C VAL A 12 -7.55 -2.33 -3.10
N PHE A 13 -7.12 -1.98 -1.90
CA PHE A 13 -5.71 -1.98 -1.53
C PHE A 13 -5.25 -3.38 -1.16
N ILE A 14 -4.17 -3.85 -1.75
CA ILE A 14 -3.57 -5.16 -1.48
C ILE A 14 -2.09 -4.95 -1.16
N ARG A 15 -1.64 -5.40 0.01
CA ARG A 15 -0.23 -5.48 0.32
C ARG A 15 0.40 -6.60 -0.51
N HIS A 16 1.55 -6.33 -1.13
CA HIS A 16 2.29 -7.36 -1.88
C HIS A 16 2.45 -8.67 -1.09
N GLY A 17 2.66 -9.77 -1.79
CA GLY A 17 2.89 -11.08 -1.22
C GLY A 17 4.16 -11.15 -0.38
N LEU A 18 4.39 -12.28 0.29
CA LEU A 18 5.52 -12.48 1.19
C LEU A 18 6.84 -12.49 0.42
N THR A 19 7.84 -11.77 0.91
CA THR A 19 9.25 -11.82 0.47
C THR A 19 10.12 -12.52 1.52
N LEU A 20 11.38 -12.81 1.20
CA LEU A 20 12.30 -13.40 2.16
C LEU A 20 12.56 -12.45 3.34
N ALA A 21 12.78 -11.16 3.05
CA ALA A 21 12.97 -10.15 4.09
C ALA A 21 11.76 -10.04 5.03
N ASN A 22 10.54 -10.15 4.52
CA ASN A 22 9.34 -10.16 5.37
C ASN A 22 9.29 -11.39 6.28
N LYS A 23 9.69 -12.57 5.79
CA LYS A 23 9.76 -13.81 6.57
C LYS A 23 10.77 -13.69 7.71
N GLU A 24 11.87 -12.98 7.48
CA GLU A 24 12.90 -12.70 8.47
C GLU A 24 12.62 -11.45 9.33
N HIS A 25 11.44 -10.85 9.18
CA HIS A 25 11.04 -9.61 9.88
C HIS A 25 12.00 -8.43 9.68
N ARG A 26 12.60 -8.33 8.48
CA ARG A 26 13.51 -7.24 8.12
C ARG A 26 12.75 -6.02 7.61
N TYR A 27 13.30 -4.85 7.91
CA TYR A 27 12.86 -3.61 7.27
C TYR A 27 13.16 -3.68 5.77
N LEU A 28 12.12 -3.67 4.94
CA LEU A 28 12.21 -3.79 3.48
C LEU A 28 11.52 -2.61 2.82
N GLY A 29 12.25 -1.56 2.52
CA GLY A 29 11.77 -0.33 1.90
C GLY A 29 12.20 -0.21 0.45
N LYS A 30 13.31 0.48 0.21
CA LYS A 30 13.85 0.74 -1.14
C LYS A 30 14.50 -0.46 -1.81
N THR A 31 14.88 -1.48 -1.07
CA THR A 31 15.42 -2.72 -1.63
C THR A 31 14.38 -3.40 -2.50
N ASP A 32 14.74 -3.66 -3.77
CA ASP A 32 13.81 -4.20 -4.76
C ASP A 32 13.91 -5.73 -4.83
N GLU A 33 13.32 -6.38 -3.83
CA GLU A 33 13.30 -7.83 -3.67
C GLU A 33 12.05 -8.43 -4.30
N SER A 34 12.19 -9.62 -4.90
CA SER A 34 11.11 -10.44 -5.44
C SER A 34 10.33 -11.17 -4.34
N LEU A 35 9.17 -11.70 -4.69
CA LEU A 35 8.40 -12.58 -3.81
C LEU A 35 9.19 -13.85 -3.47
N SER A 36 8.98 -14.38 -2.28
CA SER A 36 9.47 -15.70 -1.92
C SER A 36 8.62 -16.80 -2.60
N PRO A 37 9.18 -18.01 -2.79
CA PRO A 37 8.38 -19.14 -3.31
C PRO A 37 7.11 -19.39 -2.50
N GLU A 38 7.19 -19.30 -1.17
CA GLU A 38 6.05 -19.45 -0.26
C GLU A 38 5.03 -18.30 -0.44
N GLY A 39 5.52 -17.09 -0.70
CA GLY A 39 4.66 -15.93 -0.97
C GLY A 39 3.88 -16.08 -2.28
N ILE A 40 4.51 -16.61 -3.32
CA ILE A 40 3.88 -16.92 -4.60
C ILE A 40 2.78 -17.97 -4.42
N GLU A 41 3.08 -19.04 -3.70
CA GLU A 41 2.12 -20.13 -3.48
C GLU A 41 0.93 -19.69 -2.65
N ALA A 42 1.17 -18.92 -1.58
CA ALA A 42 0.11 -18.35 -0.75
C ALA A 42 -0.84 -17.46 -1.56
N LEU A 43 -0.32 -16.57 -2.42
CA LEU A 43 -1.13 -15.74 -3.30
C LEU A 43 -1.98 -16.55 -4.28
N ARG A 44 -1.42 -17.64 -4.86
CA ARG A 44 -2.16 -18.52 -5.77
C ARG A 44 -3.30 -19.23 -5.07
N GLN A 45 -3.06 -19.74 -3.86
CA GLN A 45 -4.08 -20.37 -3.05
C GLN A 45 -5.19 -19.39 -2.68
N GLU A 46 -4.85 -18.22 -2.14
CA GLU A 46 -5.81 -17.17 -1.76
C GLU A 46 -6.65 -16.69 -2.96
N LYS A 47 -6.03 -16.61 -4.15
CA LYS A 47 -6.75 -16.33 -5.40
C LYS A 47 -7.74 -17.43 -5.75
N ALA A 48 -7.35 -18.70 -5.62
CA ALA A 48 -8.24 -19.84 -5.88
C ALA A 48 -9.43 -19.86 -4.90
N GLU A 49 -9.24 -19.40 -3.67
CA GLU A 49 -10.28 -19.21 -2.65
C GLU A 49 -11.17 -17.97 -2.90
N LYS A 50 -10.92 -17.22 -3.98
CA LYS A 50 -11.67 -16.02 -4.39
C LYS A 50 -11.68 -14.89 -3.34
N ILE A 51 -10.58 -14.76 -2.60
CA ILE A 51 -10.42 -13.68 -1.62
C ILE A 51 -10.38 -12.31 -2.31
N TYR A 52 -9.76 -12.25 -3.50
CA TYR A 52 -9.59 -11.01 -4.24
C TYR A 52 -10.77 -10.76 -5.18
N PRO A 53 -11.40 -9.58 -5.12
CA PRO A 53 -12.49 -9.23 -6.01
C PRO A 53 -11.99 -8.99 -7.44
N GLU A 54 -12.87 -9.17 -8.42
CA GLU A 54 -12.63 -8.69 -9.78
C GLU A 54 -12.48 -7.18 -9.79
N ILE A 55 -11.59 -6.68 -10.64
CA ILE A 55 -11.30 -5.25 -10.79
C ILE A 55 -11.35 -4.83 -12.26
N ASP A 56 -11.66 -3.56 -12.49
CA ASP A 56 -11.67 -2.98 -13.83
C ASP A 56 -10.27 -2.47 -14.20
N TYR A 57 -9.63 -1.73 -13.31
CA TYR A 57 -8.30 -1.14 -13.50
C TYR A 57 -7.35 -1.53 -12.38
N LEU A 58 -6.06 -1.62 -12.72
CA LEU A 58 -5.01 -2.03 -11.80
C LEU A 58 -3.94 -0.95 -11.71
N PHE A 59 -3.64 -0.52 -10.51
CA PHE A 59 -2.50 0.34 -10.17
C PHE A 59 -1.53 -0.42 -9.28
N ALA A 60 -0.24 -0.11 -9.36
CA ALA A 60 0.76 -0.74 -8.50
C ALA A 60 1.93 0.18 -8.16
N SER A 61 2.58 -0.11 -7.04
CA SER A 61 3.95 0.34 -6.80
C SER A 61 4.88 -0.27 -7.84
N PRO A 62 5.91 0.46 -8.34
CA PRO A 62 6.83 -0.07 -9.34
C PRO A 62 7.84 -1.09 -8.79
N MET A 63 7.78 -1.45 -7.50
CA MET A 63 8.67 -2.44 -6.90
C MET A 63 8.31 -3.87 -7.38
N LYS A 64 9.33 -4.70 -7.66
CA LYS A 64 9.17 -6.08 -8.17
C LYS A 64 8.11 -6.87 -7.42
N ARG A 65 8.18 -6.91 -6.09
CA ARG A 65 7.20 -7.62 -5.25
C ARG A 65 5.75 -7.21 -5.47
N CYS A 66 5.51 -5.92 -5.83
CA CYS A 66 4.15 -5.45 -6.15
C CYS A 66 3.75 -5.84 -7.56
N ILE A 67 4.64 -5.75 -8.54
CA ILE A 67 4.39 -6.16 -9.92
C ILE A 67 4.12 -7.67 -9.98
N GLU A 68 4.98 -8.48 -9.37
CA GLU A 68 4.81 -9.95 -9.32
C GLU A 68 3.50 -10.35 -8.61
N THR A 69 3.12 -9.62 -7.56
CA THR A 69 1.81 -9.83 -6.89
C THR A 69 0.66 -9.50 -7.83
N ALA A 70 0.75 -8.38 -8.56
CA ALA A 70 -0.25 -7.95 -9.52
C ALA A 70 -0.44 -8.99 -10.65
N ASP A 71 0.65 -9.50 -11.19
CA ASP A 71 0.65 -10.52 -12.25
C ASP A 71 -0.01 -11.84 -11.79
N ILE A 72 0.25 -12.26 -10.55
CA ILE A 72 -0.35 -13.47 -9.98
C ILE A 72 -1.85 -13.28 -9.76
N LEU A 73 -2.26 -12.15 -9.16
CA LEU A 73 -3.65 -11.92 -8.78
C LEU A 73 -4.53 -11.59 -9.98
N TYR A 74 -4.03 -10.78 -10.90
CA TYR A 74 -4.78 -10.22 -12.04
C TYR A 74 -4.06 -10.45 -13.39
N PRO A 75 -3.84 -11.70 -13.80
CA PRO A 75 -3.12 -12.01 -15.02
C PRO A 75 -3.79 -11.37 -16.24
N GLY A 76 -2.97 -10.78 -17.11
CA GLY A 76 -3.44 -10.10 -18.31
C GLY A 76 -3.91 -8.66 -18.08
N LYS A 77 -3.77 -8.12 -16.86
CA LYS A 77 -3.96 -6.68 -16.58
C LYS A 77 -2.59 -6.03 -16.35
N ASP A 78 -2.20 -5.14 -17.23
CA ASP A 78 -0.98 -4.35 -17.06
C ASP A 78 -1.21 -3.26 -16.00
N PRO A 79 -0.43 -3.24 -14.91
CA PRO A 79 -0.64 -2.24 -13.86
C PRO A 79 -0.13 -0.87 -14.28
N ILE A 80 -0.90 0.17 -13.98
CA ILE A 80 -0.44 1.55 -14.01
C ILE A 80 0.49 1.77 -12.83
N LEU A 81 1.75 2.07 -13.09
CA LEU A 81 2.77 2.22 -12.06
C LEU A 81 2.72 3.62 -11.45
N VAL A 82 2.66 3.68 -10.11
CA VAL A 82 2.66 4.93 -9.33
C VAL A 82 3.97 5.02 -8.53
N PRO A 83 4.98 5.75 -9.01
CA PRO A 83 6.29 5.84 -8.35
C PRO A 83 6.23 6.36 -6.92
N GLN A 84 5.27 7.21 -6.60
CA GLN A 84 5.04 7.78 -5.27
C GLN A 84 4.58 6.73 -4.24
N TRP A 85 4.13 5.54 -4.70
CA TRP A 85 3.66 4.47 -3.82
C TRP A 85 4.74 3.42 -3.50
N LYS A 86 6.02 3.68 -3.79
CA LYS A 86 7.12 2.88 -3.25
C LYS A 86 7.06 2.86 -1.72
N GLU A 87 7.56 1.79 -1.11
CA GLU A 87 7.63 1.70 0.35
C GLU A 87 8.56 2.79 0.93
N MET A 88 8.42 3.04 2.22
CA MET A 88 9.25 3.98 2.97
C MET A 88 10.74 3.60 2.88
N ASP A 89 11.62 4.60 2.71
CA ASP A 89 13.06 4.37 2.84
C ASP A 89 13.44 4.27 4.32
N PHE A 90 13.79 3.08 4.76
CA PHE A 90 14.18 2.82 6.14
C PHE A 90 15.64 3.19 6.46
N GLY A 91 16.38 3.74 5.50
CA GLY A 91 17.74 4.24 5.71
C GLY A 91 18.70 3.19 6.29
N LEU A 92 19.31 3.50 7.44
CA LEU A 92 20.27 2.57 8.11
C LEU A 92 19.60 1.32 8.70
N PHE A 93 18.28 1.27 8.80
CA PHE A 93 17.56 0.08 9.29
C PHE A 93 17.21 -0.88 8.14
N GLU A 94 17.36 -0.46 6.88
CA GLU A 94 17.10 -1.28 5.71
C GLU A 94 17.84 -2.62 5.77
N GLY A 95 17.14 -3.72 5.50
CA GLY A 95 17.67 -5.08 5.50
C GLY A 95 17.96 -5.69 6.88
N LYS A 96 17.77 -4.95 7.97
CA LYS A 96 17.97 -5.44 9.34
C LYS A 96 16.63 -5.77 9.99
N ASN A 97 16.64 -6.68 10.95
CA ASN A 97 15.51 -6.97 11.82
C ASN A 97 15.70 -6.36 13.22
N TYR A 98 14.65 -6.46 14.05
CA TYR A 98 14.67 -5.89 15.40
C TYR A 98 15.75 -6.51 16.31
N GLN A 99 16.16 -7.76 16.08
CA GLN A 99 17.22 -8.43 16.86
C GLN A 99 18.59 -7.84 16.51
N GLU A 100 18.86 -7.63 15.23
CA GLU A 100 20.11 -7.03 14.73
C GLU A 100 20.22 -5.54 15.08
N LEU A 101 19.09 -4.86 15.26
CA LEU A 101 19.01 -3.46 15.67
C LEU A 101 19.00 -3.29 17.21
N ASN A 102 18.91 -4.37 17.96
CA ASN A 102 18.90 -4.33 19.41
C ASN A 102 20.20 -3.72 19.96
N GLY A 103 20.08 -2.71 20.83
CA GLY A 103 21.23 -1.97 21.36
C GLY A 103 21.72 -0.80 20.50
N ASP A 104 21.19 -0.62 19.29
CA ASP A 104 21.44 0.58 18.50
C ASP A 104 20.70 1.78 19.09
N LYS A 105 21.43 2.84 19.43
CA LYS A 105 20.85 4.03 20.09
C LYS A 105 19.85 4.78 19.19
N GLN A 106 20.08 4.80 17.87
CA GLN A 106 19.19 5.46 16.93
C GLN A 106 17.89 4.66 16.78
N TYR A 107 18.00 3.33 16.77
CA TYR A 107 16.84 2.45 16.75
C TYR A 107 16.00 2.60 18.02
N GLN A 108 16.64 2.61 19.20
CA GLN A 108 15.94 2.81 20.47
C GLN A 108 15.22 4.16 20.51
N ALA A 109 15.88 5.25 20.10
CA ALA A 109 15.27 6.56 20.03
C ALA A 109 14.06 6.59 19.07
N TRP A 110 14.16 5.86 17.94
CA TRP A 110 13.05 5.73 17.00
C TRP A 110 11.87 4.98 17.63
N ILE A 111 12.11 3.89 18.33
CA ILE A 111 11.06 3.14 19.07
C ILE A 111 10.42 4.03 20.14
N ASP A 112 11.21 4.71 20.96
CA ASP A 112 10.73 5.57 22.07
C ASP A 112 9.88 6.73 21.56
N SER A 113 10.11 7.17 20.31
CA SER A 113 9.29 8.18 19.64
C SER A 113 7.94 7.67 19.14
N GLY A 114 7.63 6.38 19.31
CA GLY A 114 6.47 5.74 18.64
C GLY A 114 6.61 5.73 17.12
N GLY A 115 7.84 5.68 16.58
CA GLY A 115 8.14 5.66 15.15
C GLY A 115 7.86 7.01 14.46
N THR A 116 7.91 8.13 15.19
CA THR A 116 7.70 9.48 14.61
C THR A 116 8.98 10.13 14.12
N LEU A 117 10.13 9.73 14.66
CA LEU A 117 11.43 10.21 14.19
C LEU A 117 11.70 9.76 12.74
N THR A 118 12.48 10.58 12.04
CA THR A 118 13.00 10.23 10.71
C THR A 118 13.93 9.02 10.82
N PHE A 119 13.83 8.09 9.88
CA PHE A 119 14.81 6.99 9.79
C PHE A 119 16.19 7.57 9.50
N PRO A 120 17.24 7.16 10.24
CA PRO A 120 18.59 7.65 9.99
C PRO A 120 19.01 7.39 8.53
N GLN A 121 19.38 8.44 7.80
CA GLN A 121 19.66 8.41 6.36
C GLN A 121 18.50 7.88 5.49
N GLY A 122 17.28 7.91 5.99
CA GLY A 122 16.07 7.47 5.31
C GLY A 122 15.01 8.56 5.25
N GLU A 123 13.76 8.15 5.13
CA GLU A 123 12.62 9.03 4.93
C GLU A 123 11.90 9.33 6.26
N SER A 124 11.39 10.55 6.38
CA SER A 124 10.47 10.89 7.48
C SER A 124 9.07 10.39 7.18
N ARG A 125 8.29 10.09 8.23
CA ARG A 125 6.87 9.75 8.07
C ARG A 125 6.11 10.85 7.33
N ALA A 126 6.40 12.13 7.62
CA ALA A 126 5.74 13.25 6.97
C ALA A 126 5.98 13.29 5.45
N CYS A 127 7.23 13.10 4.99
CA CYS A 127 7.57 13.03 3.57
C CYS A 127 6.90 11.83 2.90
N PHE A 128 6.89 10.68 3.58
CA PHE A 128 6.23 9.46 3.09
C PHE A 128 4.72 9.67 2.88
N LEU A 129 4.03 10.19 3.89
CA LEU A 129 2.60 10.51 3.83
C LEU A 129 2.31 11.49 2.68
N GLN A 130 3.11 12.54 2.58
CA GLN A 130 2.97 13.56 1.53
C GLN A 130 3.07 12.95 0.13
N ARG A 131 4.13 12.14 -0.17
CA ARG A 131 4.28 11.56 -1.50
C ARG A 131 3.23 10.49 -1.81
N CYS A 132 2.80 9.70 -0.82
CA CYS A 132 1.70 8.74 -1.02
C CYS A 132 0.39 9.47 -1.37
N SER A 133 0.08 10.55 -0.66
CA SER A 133 -1.08 11.40 -0.94
C SER A 133 -0.98 12.03 -2.34
N GLN A 134 0.17 12.59 -2.69
CA GLN A 134 0.42 13.15 -4.01
C GLN A 134 0.17 12.11 -5.10
N GLY A 135 0.69 10.88 -4.96
CA GLY A 135 0.46 9.80 -5.92
C GLY A 135 -1.01 9.47 -6.09
N MET A 136 -1.83 9.54 -5.03
CA MET A 136 -3.27 9.33 -5.12
C MET A 136 -3.96 10.45 -5.90
N TYR A 137 -3.67 11.72 -5.58
CA TYR A 137 -4.24 12.86 -6.31
C TYR A 137 -3.84 12.86 -7.79
N GLU A 138 -2.56 12.62 -8.10
CA GLU A 138 -2.07 12.55 -9.48
C GLU A 138 -2.71 11.40 -10.26
N SER A 139 -2.93 10.23 -9.62
CA SER A 139 -3.61 9.10 -10.25
C SER A 139 -5.07 9.43 -10.57
N VAL A 140 -5.79 10.04 -9.64
CA VAL A 140 -7.19 10.46 -9.84
C VAL A 140 -7.30 11.53 -10.92
N ASP A 141 -6.39 12.48 -10.97
CA ASP A 141 -6.42 13.57 -11.96
C ASP A 141 -6.03 13.08 -13.37
N ARG A 142 -4.95 12.29 -13.48
CA ARG A 142 -4.42 11.78 -14.76
C ARG A 142 -5.35 10.75 -15.42
N TYR A 143 -6.02 9.92 -14.61
CA TYR A 143 -6.87 8.81 -15.06
C TYR A 143 -8.32 9.01 -14.61
N ARG A 144 -8.79 10.26 -14.72
CA ARG A 144 -10.13 10.67 -14.23
C ARG A 144 -11.28 9.83 -14.82
N GLU A 145 -11.14 9.35 -16.04
CA GLU A 145 -12.09 8.46 -16.69
C GLU A 145 -12.23 7.10 -16.00
N PHE A 146 -11.22 6.64 -15.26
CA PHE A 146 -11.28 5.39 -14.49
C PHE A 146 -11.93 5.60 -13.12
N PHE A 147 -11.96 6.84 -12.64
CA PHE A 147 -12.55 7.17 -11.34
C PHE A 147 -14.00 7.62 -11.47
N THR A 148 -14.82 6.77 -12.14
CA THR A 148 -16.27 6.98 -12.33
C THR A 148 -17.07 5.98 -11.51
N GLY A 149 -18.33 6.32 -11.19
CA GLY A 149 -19.16 5.46 -10.33
C GLY A 149 -19.37 4.06 -10.91
N GLY A 150 -19.33 3.07 -9.99
CA GLY A 150 -19.48 1.66 -10.32
C GLY A 150 -18.19 0.94 -10.73
N VAL A 151 -17.07 1.67 -10.89
CA VAL A 151 -15.76 1.08 -11.21
C VAL A 151 -15.08 0.56 -9.94
N LYS A 152 -14.32 -0.52 -10.10
CA LYS A 152 -13.49 -1.12 -9.05
C LYS A 152 -12.01 -1.08 -9.46
N ILE A 153 -11.19 -0.46 -8.64
CA ILE A 153 -9.75 -0.25 -8.89
C ILE A 153 -8.94 -1.05 -7.87
N GLY A 154 -8.09 -1.95 -8.36
CA GLY A 154 -7.09 -2.65 -7.55
C GLY A 154 -5.82 -1.80 -7.42
N CYS A 155 -5.24 -1.77 -6.23
CA CYS A 155 -3.99 -1.09 -5.92
C CYS A 155 -3.05 -2.05 -5.18
N VAL A 156 -2.05 -2.60 -5.86
CA VAL A 156 -1.05 -3.48 -5.26
C VAL A 156 0.13 -2.65 -4.77
N VAL A 157 0.26 -2.55 -3.45
CA VAL A 157 1.17 -1.62 -2.78
C VAL A 157 1.84 -2.27 -1.55
N HIS A 158 2.35 -1.46 -0.64
CA HIS A 158 3.06 -1.89 0.56
C HIS A 158 2.24 -1.62 1.83
N GLY A 159 2.67 -2.23 2.95
CA GLY A 159 2.02 -2.01 4.24
C GLY A 159 2.03 -0.55 4.67
N GLY A 160 3.19 0.11 4.54
CA GLY A 160 3.30 1.54 4.84
C GLY A 160 2.42 2.41 3.95
N THR A 161 2.37 2.11 2.65
CA THR A 161 1.53 2.85 1.70
C THR A 161 0.05 2.74 2.03
N ILE A 162 -0.44 1.55 2.42
CA ILE A 162 -1.84 1.36 2.86
C ILE A 162 -2.11 2.18 4.12
N MET A 163 -1.23 2.08 5.14
CA MET A 163 -1.35 2.85 6.37
C MET A 163 -1.38 4.36 6.08
N ALA A 164 -0.51 4.85 5.18
CA ALA A 164 -0.46 6.25 4.79
C ALA A 164 -1.77 6.72 4.15
N LEU A 165 -2.22 6.03 3.11
CA LEU A 165 -3.41 6.43 2.36
C LEU A 165 -4.68 6.36 3.21
N LEU A 166 -4.83 5.34 4.03
CA LEU A 166 -6.00 5.21 4.90
C LEU A 166 -6.00 6.23 6.02
N SER A 167 -4.87 6.49 6.69
CA SER A 167 -4.82 7.52 7.73
C SER A 167 -5.12 8.94 7.20
N ILE A 168 -4.72 9.24 5.95
CA ILE A 168 -4.97 10.55 5.33
C ILE A 168 -6.42 10.70 4.87
N PHE A 169 -6.96 9.70 4.16
CA PHE A 169 -8.22 9.86 3.42
C PHE A 169 -9.44 9.25 4.10
N TYR A 170 -9.24 8.30 5.02
CA TYR A 170 -10.29 7.72 5.84
C TYR A 170 -10.28 8.31 7.27
N GLY A 171 -9.10 8.61 7.81
CA GLY A 171 -8.87 9.09 9.19
C GLY A 171 -8.27 8.01 10.09
N GLY A 172 -8.21 8.23 11.40
CA GLY A 172 -7.58 7.33 12.37
C GLY A 172 -6.06 7.44 12.42
N GLU A 173 -5.43 6.60 13.24
CA GLU A 173 -3.99 6.60 13.42
C GLU A 173 -3.27 5.75 12.36
N TYR A 174 -2.06 6.14 12.00
CA TYR A 174 -1.28 5.48 10.96
C TYR A 174 -1.18 3.96 11.17
N PHE A 175 -0.89 3.50 12.38
CA PHE A 175 -0.70 2.08 12.67
C PHE A 175 -1.98 1.26 12.82
N ASP A 176 -3.18 1.88 12.78
CA ASP A 176 -4.46 1.17 12.84
C ASP A 176 -4.69 0.29 11.61
N TYR A 177 -4.00 0.59 10.51
CA TYR A 177 -4.21 -0.05 9.19
C TYR A 177 -3.14 -1.08 8.82
N GLN A 178 -2.48 -1.66 9.82
CA GLN A 178 -1.53 -2.74 9.55
C GLN A 178 -2.24 -3.96 8.95
N VAL A 179 -1.61 -4.53 7.91
CA VAL A 179 -2.11 -5.73 7.22
C VAL A 179 -0.99 -6.73 6.98
N LYS A 180 -1.35 -8.03 6.91
CA LYS A 180 -0.44 -9.10 6.51
C LYS A 180 -0.17 -9.03 5.00
N ASN A 181 0.91 -9.65 4.53
CA ASN A 181 1.18 -9.82 3.10
C ASN A 181 0.00 -10.53 2.42
N GLY A 182 -0.35 -10.14 1.21
CA GLY A 182 -1.51 -10.64 0.48
C GLY A 182 -2.87 -10.12 0.97
N ARG A 183 -2.94 -9.43 2.10
CA ARG A 183 -4.18 -8.86 2.64
C ARG A 183 -4.26 -7.36 2.42
N GLY A 184 -5.41 -6.78 2.73
CA GLY A 184 -5.62 -5.37 2.47
C GLY A 184 -6.95 -4.84 2.98
N TYR A 185 -7.41 -3.81 2.29
CA TYR A 185 -8.68 -3.15 2.58
C TYR A 185 -9.42 -2.80 1.29
N CYS A 186 -10.74 -2.82 1.37
CA CYS A 186 -11.62 -2.23 0.38
C CYS A 186 -12.28 -1.00 0.98
N CYS A 187 -12.43 0.06 0.19
CA CYS A 187 -13.13 1.27 0.59
C CYS A 187 -13.76 1.96 -0.62
N MET A 188 -14.66 2.89 -0.34
CA MET A 188 -15.25 3.72 -1.39
C MET A 188 -14.54 5.07 -1.44
N LEU A 189 -14.00 5.43 -2.60
CA LEU A 189 -13.43 6.75 -2.88
C LEU A 189 -14.53 7.68 -3.38
N SER A 190 -14.59 8.88 -2.83
CA SER A 190 -15.41 9.99 -3.32
C SER A 190 -14.58 11.27 -3.44
N LEU A 191 -14.92 12.09 -4.44
CA LEU A 191 -14.37 13.42 -4.63
C LEU A 191 -15.41 14.47 -4.19
N GLN A 192 -15.04 15.31 -3.22
CA GLN A 192 -15.88 16.39 -2.75
C GLN A 192 -15.08 17.69 -2.75
N ASN A 193 -15.49 18.67 -3.54
CA ASN A 193 -14.78 19.95 -3.68
C ASN A 193 -13.28 19.81 -3.96
N GLY A 194 -12.91 18.86 -4.82
CA GLY A 194 -11.50 18.56 -5.17
C GLY A 194 -10.71 17.79 -4.10
N ARG A 195 -11.34 17.37 -3.01
CA ARG A 195 -10.72 16.56 -1.96
C ARG A 195 -11.15 15.11 -2.06
N ILE A 196 -10.21 14.20 -1.86
CA ILE A 196 -10.45 12.76 -1.80
C ILE A 196 -10.89 12.39 -0.38
N TYR A 197 -11.91 11.55 -0.27
CA TYR A 197 -12.36 10.92 0.96
C TYR A 197 -12.57 9.44 0.73
N PHE A 198 -12.15 8.62 1.70
CA PHE A 198 -12.49 7.21 1.75
C PHE A 198 -13.62 6.98 2.75
N THR A 199 -14.52 6.07 2.44
CA THR A 199 -15.65 5.65 3.29
C THR A 199 -15.86 4.14 3.17
N GLU A 200 -16.71 3.57 4.00
CA GLU A 200 -17.11 2.15 3.91
C GLU A 200 -15.91 1.18 3.95
N LEU A 201 -14.95 1.46 4.85
CA LEU A 201 -13.73 0.67 4.99
C LEU A 201 -14.05 -0.74 5.51
N ARG A 202 -13.54 -1.77 4.82
CA ARG A 202 -13.62 -3.18 5.23
C ARG A 202 -12.30 -3.90 4.94
N LYS A 203 -11.96 -4.89 5.74
CA LYS A 203 -10.79 -5.75 5.48
C LYS A 203 -11.05 -6.69 4.32
N LEU A 204 -9.99 -6.97 3.59
CA LEU A 204 -9.94 -7.97 2.52
C LEU A 204 -9.54 -9.32 3.12
#